data_e1ebfb2ece40038e76b110aa36ac3f75
#
_entry.id   e1ebfb2ece40038e76b110aa36ac3f75
#
_cell.length_a   1.000
_cell.length_b   1.000
_cell.length_c   1.000
_cell.angle_alpha   90.00
_cell.angle_beta   90.00
_cell.angle_gamma   90.00
#
_symmetry.space_group_name_H-M   'P 1'
#
loop_
_entity.id
_entity.type
_entity.pdbx_description
1 polymer ?
#
loop_
_entity_poly.entity_id
_entity_poly.type
_entity_poly.pdbx_seq_one_letter_code
_entity_poly.pdbx_strand_id
1 'polypeptide(L)'
;MLKIKDSVDLKELEKYGFNKIKDYISGKDYAYLKGALRINFNNRLLLKNDASFCGYDLEVVYDLIKADLVVKVEELWIIEK
;
A
#
# COMPACT_ATOMS: atom_id res chain seq x y z
N MET A 1 -9.04 -2.91 -6.41
CA MET A 1 -7.68 -2.58 -5.98
C MET A 1 -7.69 -1.28 -5.21
N LEU A 2 -6.87 -1.17 -4.20
CA LEU A 2 -6.82 0.03 -3.36
C LEU A 2 -5.50 0.75 -3.55
N LYS A 3 -5.53 2.06 -3.34
CA LYS A 3 -4.29 2.84 -3.33
C LYS A 3 -4.40 3.90 -2.23
N ILE A 4 -3.25 4.37 -1.75
CA ILE A 4 -3.21 5.45 -0.79
C ILE A 4 -3.58 6.75 -1.52
N LYS A 5 -4.41 7.57 -0.90
CA LYS A 5 -4.83 8.84 -1.52
C LYS A 5 -3.62 9.71 -1.83
N ASP A 6 -3.70 10.43 -2.94
CA ASP A 6 -2.60 11.31 -3.35
C ASP A 6 -2.35 12.44 -2.36
N SER A 7 -3.38 12.82 -1.62
CA SER A 7 -3.26 13.88 -0.62
C SER A 7 -2.61 13.44 0.68
N VAL A 8 -2.42 12.12 0.87
CA VAL A 8 -1.85 11.59 2.10
C VAL A 8 -0.34 11.52 2.01
N ASP A 9 0.34 11.99 3.06
CA ASP A 9 1.78 11.83 3.17
C ASP A 9 2.06 10.37 3.50
N LEU A 10 2.90 9.73 2.69
CA LEU A 10 3.20 8.31 2.88
C LEU A 10 3.82 8.02 4.25
N LYS A 11 4.42 9.01 4.88
CA LYS A 11 4.96 8.83 6.24
C LYS A 11 3.89 8.44 7.24
N GLU A 12 2.63 8.75 6.97
CA GLU A 12 1.54 8.34 7.86
C GLU A 12 1.48 6.84 8.01
N LEU A 13 1.95 6.11 7.01
CA LEU A 13 1.93 4.65 7.05
C LEU A 13 2.81 4.09 8.17
N GLU A 14 3.81 4.84 8.61
CA GLU A 14 4.67 4.39 9.69
C GLU A 14 3.90 4.25 10.99
N LYS A 15 2.85 5.02 11.16
CA LYS A 15 1.99 4.92 12.34
C LYS A 15 1.22 3.60 12.40
N TYR A 16 1.10 2.94 11.26
CA TYR A 16 0.38 1.67 11.16
C TYR A 16 1.33 0.49 11.10
N GLY A 17 2.61 0.73 11.35
CA GLY A 17 3.58 -0.35 11.42
C GLY A 17 4.28 -0.67 10.12
N PHE A 18 4.09 0.12 9.08
CA PHE A 18 4.80 -0.08 7.83
C PHE A 18 6.22 0.44 7.93
N ASN A 19 7.14 -0.26 7.30
CA ASN A 19 8.56 0.13 7.27
C ASN A 19 8.98 0.40 5.84
N LYS A 20 9.84 1.41 5.67
CA LYS A 20 10.39 1.72 4.35
C LYS A 20 11.38 0.64 3.92
N ILE A 21 11.34 0.31 2.63
CA ILE A 21 12.32 -0.61 2.05
C ILE A 21 13.05 0.10 0.92
N LYS A 22 14.31 -0.22 0.77
CA LYS A 22 15.21 0.42 -0.18
C LYS A 22 15.56 -0.49 -1.32
N ASP A 23 15.80 0.11 -2.48
CA ASP A 23 16.37 -0.59 -3.60
C ASP A 23 17.86 -0.76 -3.33
N TYR A 24 18.35 -1.98 -3.46
CA TYR A 24 19.75 -2.29 -3.23
C TYR A 24 20.68 -1.51 -4.15
N ILE A 25 20.27 -1.34 -5.38
CA ILE A 25 21.15 -0.75 -6.38
C ILE A 25 21.22 0.76 -6.24
N SER A 26 20.07 1.41 -6.14
CA SER A 26 20.04 2.87 -6.09
C SER A 26 20.15 3.42 -4.68
N GLY A 27 19.86 2.62 -3.68
CA GLY A 27 19.85 3.07 -2.29
C GLY A 27 18.66 3.93 -1.93
N LYS A 28 17.70 4.07 -2.84
CA LYS A 28 16.52 4.89 -2.61
C LYS A 28 15.36 4.10 -2.04
N ASP A 29 14.58 4.75 -1.19
CA ASP A 29 13.35 4.15 -0.70
C ASP A 29 12.37 4.01 -1.85
N TYR A 30 11.68 2.87 -1.95
CA TYR A 30 10.72 2.70 -3.04
C TYR A 30 9.38 2.16 -2.61
N ALA A 31 9.24 1.70 -1.37
CA ALA A 31 7.97 1.16 -0.91
C ALA A 31 7.91 1.11 0.61
N TYR A 32 6.70 0.94 1.12
CA TYR A 32 6.47 0.60 2.51
C TYR A 32 6.01 -0.85 2.57
N LEU A 33 6.45 -1.56 3.59
CA LEU A 33 6.15 -2.98 3.73
C LEU A 33 5.68 -3.28 5.16
N LYS A 34 4.63 -4.11 5.27
CA LYS A 34 4.21 -4.65 6.54
C LYS A 34 3.70 -6.06 6.30
N GLY A 35 4.45 -7.07 6.74
CA GLY A 35 4.11 -8.45 6.47
C GLY A 35 4.06 -8.69 4.96
N ALA A 36 2.95 -9.18 4.46
CA ALA A 36 2.78 -9.44 3.04
C ALA A 36 2.24 -8.24 2.27
N LEU A 37 1.94 -7.15 2.96
CA LEU A 37 1.38 -5.95 2.32
C LEU A 37 2.49 -5.00 1.92
N ARG A 38 2.35 -4.43 0.72
CA ARG A 38 3.33 -3.48 0.21
C ARG A 38 2.62 -2.30 -0.46
N ILE A 39 3.14 -1.11 -0.23
CA ILE A 39 2.63 0.11 -0.85
C ILE A 39 3.78 0.78 -1.57
N ASN A 40 3.73 0.81 -2.89
CA ASN A 40 4.79 1.41 -3.71
C ASN A 40 4.71 2.93 -3.67
N PHE A 41 5.88 3.59 -3.70
CA PHE A 41 5.92 5.05 -3.65
C PHE A 41 5.37 5.69 -4.92
N ASN A 42 5.65 5.11 -6.06
CA ASN A 42 5.33 5.77 -7.32
C ASN A 42 3.85 5.70 -7.70
N ASN A 43 3.18 4.60 -7.43
CA ASN A 43 1.77 4.47 -7.79
C ASN A 43 0.84 4.36 -6.59
N ARG A 44 1.41 4.24 -5.39
CA ARG A 44 0.67 4.18 -4.13
C ARG A 44 -0.29 3.00 -4.02
N LEU A 45 -0.16 2.02 -4.89
CA LEU A 45 -1.03 0.84 -4.87
C LEU A 45 -0.73 -0.03 -3.67
N LEU A 46 -1.78 -0.52 -3.03
CA LEU A 46 -1.68 -1.47 -1.95
C LEU A 46 -1.66 -2.86 -2.56
N LEU A 47 -0.53 -3.54 -2.45
CA LEU A 47 -0.32 -4.84 -3.06
C LEU A 47 -0.09 -5.89 -1.99
N LYS A 48 -0.37 -7.13 -2.35
CA LYS A 48 -0.13 -8.25 -1.46
C LYS A 48 0.84 -9.20 -2.13
N ASN A 49 1.93 -9.51 -1.43
CA ASN A 49 2.98 -10.36 -1.98
C ASN A 49 2.63 -11.84 -1.96
N ASP A 50 1.63 -12.21 -1.18
CA ASP A 50 1.24 -13.60 -1.01
C ASP A 50 -0.20 -13.77 -1.48
N ALA A 51 -0.51 -14.95 -1.99
CA ALA A 51 -1.84 -15.22 -2.53
C ALA A 51 -2.92 -15.32 -1.45
N SER A 52 -2.53 -15.57 -0.21
CA SER A 52 -3.52 -15.75 0.86
C SER A 52 -3.50 -14.58 1.85
N PHE A 53 -4.68 -14.18 2.31
CA PHE A 53 -4.80 -13.20 3.39
C PHE A 53 -4.94 -13.93 4.71
N CYS A 54 -4.25 -13.45 5.73
CA CYS A 54 -4.53 -13.87 7.09
C CYS A 54 -5.34 -12.77 7.76
N GLY A 55 -5.91 -13.07 8.94
CA GLY A 55 -6.70 -12.09 9.65
C GLY A 55 -5.94 -10.83 9.98
N TYR A 56 -4.65 -10.97 10.22
CA TYR A 56 -3.81 -9.85 10.55
C TYR A 56 -3.71 -8.85 9.38
N ASP A 57 -3.55 -9.38 8.15
CA ASP A 57 -3.50 -8.51 6.97
C ASP A 57 -4.80 -7.74 6.79
N LEU A 58 -5.92 -8.42 7.03
CA LEU A 58 -7.22 -7.78 6.89
C LEU A 58 -7.42 -6.67 7.92
N GLU A 59 -6.91 -6.86 9.13
CA GLU A 59 -7.00 -5.83 10.16
C GLU A 59 -6.24 -4.58 9.75
N VAL A 60 -5.06 -4.76 9.17
CA VAL A 60 -4.27 -3.61 8.73
C VAL A 60 -5.00 -2.85 7.63
N VAL A 61 -5.54 -3.57 6.65
CA VAL A 61 -6.29 -2.94 5.56
C VAL A 61 -7.51 -2.21 6.12
N TYR A 62 -8.21 -2.83 7.07
CA TYR A 62 -9.38 -2.23 7.69
C TYR A 62 -9.00 -0.91 8.39
N ASP A 63 -7.87 -0.91 9.09
CA ASP A 63 -7.41 0.30 9.78
C ASP A 63 -7.14 1.42 8.79
N LEU A 64 -6.55 1.11 7.65
CA LEU A 64 -6.26 2.11 6.63
C LEU A 64 -7.56 2.68 6.04
N ILE A 65 -8.54 1.83 5.81
CA ILE A 65 -9.83 2.26 5.30
C ILE A 65 -10.54 3.15 6.31
N LYS A 66 -10.51 2.73 7.57
CA LYS A 66 -11.17 3.44 8.65
C LYS A 66 -10.56 4.82 8.87
N ALA A 67 -9.25 4.94 8.64
CA ALA A 67 -8.56 6.22 8.76
C ALA A 67 -8.71 7.09 7.52
N ASP A 68 -9.43 6.60 6.50
CA ASP A 68 -9.70 7.32 5.27
C ASP A 68 -8.43 7.62 4.47
N LEU A 69 -7.50 6.69 4.48
CA LEU A 69 -6.23 6.87 3.80
C LEU A 69 -6.20 6.25 2.40
N VAL A 70 -7.19 5.43 2.07
CA VAL A 70 -7.19 4.68 0.81
C VAL A 70 -8.42 4.99 -0.02
N VAL A 71 -8.28 4.79 -1.32
CA VAL A 71 -9.39 4.89 -2.26
C VAL A 71 -9.35 3.70 -3.20
N LYS A 72 -10.50 3.37 -3.76
CA LYS A 72 -10.61 2.29 -4.71
C LYS A 72 -10.13 2.75 -6.08
N VAL A 73 -9.34 1.91 -6.75
CA VAL A 73 -8.85 2.21 -8.09
C VAL A 73 -9.65 1.38 -9.08
N GLU A 74 -10.32 2.04 -10.00
CA GLU A 74 -11.17 1.37 -10.95
C GLU A 74 -10.78 1.58 -12.40
N GLU A 75 -9.93 2.55 -12.66
CA GLU A 75 -9.60 2.92 -14.03
C GLU A 75 -8.89 1.82 -14.80
N LEU A 76 -8.41 0.81 -14.11
CA LEU A 76 -7.77 -0.32 -14.78
C LEU A 76 -8.72 -1.06 -15.71
N TRP A 77 -10.00 -1.04 -15.40
CA TRP A 77 -10.99 -1.70 -16.22
C TRP A 77 -11.16 -1.02 -17.54
N ILE A 78 -10.99 0.27 -17.53
CA ILE A 78 -11.19 1.07 -18.74
C ILE A 78 -10.11 0.77 -19.75
N ILE A 79 -8.91 0.51 -19.27
CA ILE A 79 -7.77 0.21 -20.13
C ILE A 79 -8.01 -1.05 -20.96
N GLU A 80 -8.75 -1.96 -20.40
CA GLU A 80 -9.05 -3.22 -21.06
C GLU A 80 -9.91 -3.06 -22.30
N LYS A 81 -10.59 -1.97 -22.39
CA LYS A 81 -11.47 -1.75 -23.52
C LYS A 81 -10.71 -1.40 -24.77
#